data_fd1e31fa5b9f15e338ca17f3b5b07edc
#
_entry.id   fd1e31fa5b9f15e338ca17f3b5b07edc
#
_cell.length_a   1.000
_cell.length_b   1.000
_cell.length_c   1.000
_cell.angle_alpha   90.00
_cell.angle_beta   90.00
_cell.angle_gamma   90.00
#
_symmetry.space_group_name_H-M   'P 1'
#
loop_
_entity.id
_entity.type
_entity.pdbx_description
1 polymer ?
#
loop_
_entity_poly.entity_id
_entity_poly.type
_entity_poly.pdbx_seq_one_letter_code
_entity_poly.pdbx_strand_id
1 'polypeptide(L)'
;MTFEAFQSYIKENVLKEWREDADIEMAVVRKNNGIELCGLYIRREEEQISPTIYLDEYYSYYLKGEALEEIITRIREEYEWKISRVADYHFNLEKFEYVRDRIVYRLVNYEKNKEILEDCPHLRLYDLALTFRWVAHSDDIGISTALVTNQELQVWGISMNELLLAARENTPRLFPVHMIDMDEMIAQAGIPISLDESAIPMYIMTNEQEVNGASVLLYDNVLESFALEKKTDFY
;
A
#
# COMPACT_ATOMS: atom_id res chain seq x y z
N MET A 1 -8.07 1.59 -29.34
CA MET A 1 -7.63 3.01 -29.25
C MET A 1 -6.31 3.08 -28.50
N THR A 2 -5.58 4.22 -28.51
CA THR A 2 -4.40 4.42 -27.69
C THR A 2 -4.79 4.62 -26.22
N PHE A 3 -3.82 4.56 -25.28
CA PHE A 3 -4.11 4.77 -23.87
C PHE A 3 -4.62 6.19 -23.59
N GLU A 4 -4.06 7.21 -24.24
CA GLU A 4 -4.52 8.60 -24.11
C GLU A 4 -5.97 8.79 -24.60
N ALA A 5 -6.34 8.13 -25.70
CA ALA A 5 -7.70 8.18 -26.20
C ALA A 5 -8.68 7.44 -25.25
N PHE A 6 -8.21 6.35 -24.62
CA PHE A 6 -8.97 5.64 -23.59
C PHE A 6 -9.18 6.51 -22.35
N GLN A 7 -8.14 7.16 -21.85
CA GLN A 7 -8.23 8.11 -20.72
C GLN A 7 -9.24 9.22 -21.00
N SER A 8 -9.16 9.83 -22.20
CA SER A 8 -10.10 10.87 -22.63
C SER A 8 -11.53 10.36 -22.64
N TYR A 9 -11.75 9.16 -23.18
CA TYR A 9 -13.07 8.54 -23.21
C TYR A 9 -13.62 8.29 -21.80
N ILE A 10 -12.83 7.73 -20.91
CA ILE A 10 -13.24 7.52 -19.50
C ILE A 10 -13.57 8.84 -18.84
N LYS A 11 -12.71 9.85 -18.97
CA LYS A 11 -12.95 11.19 -18.41
C LYS A 11 -14.28 11.79 -18.86
N GLU A 12 -14.64 11.62 -20.11
CA GLU A 12 -15.87 12.20 -20.67
C GLU A 12 -17.14 11.42 -20.31
N ASN A 13 -17.02 10.13 -19.97
CA ASN A 13 -18.19 9.26 -19.86
C ASN A 13 -18.42 8.66 -18.46
N VAL A 14 -17.41 8.61 -17.59
CA VAL A 14 -17.53 7.91 -16.29
C VAL A 14 -18.55 8.57 -15.35
N LEU A 15 -18.75 9.89 -15.42
CA LEU A 15 -19.71 10.62 -14.57
C LEU A 15 -21.12 10.70 -15.14
N LYS A 16 -21.30 10.48 -16.45
CA LYS A 16 -22.60 10.63 -17.11
C LYS A 16 -23.65 9.74 -16.46
N GLU A 17 -24.83 10.32 -16.17
CA GLU A 17 -25.96 9.63 -15.55
C GLU A 17 -25.65 8.93 -14.22
N TRP A 18 -24.59 9.37 -13.52
CA TRP A 18 -24.18 8.77 -12.25
C TRP A 18 -23.81 9.82 -11.19
N ARG A 19 -22.67 10.51 -11.32
CA ARG A 19 -22.21 11.53 -10.37
C ARG A 19 -21.89 12.83 -11.10
N GLU A 20 -22.89 13.42 -11.73
CA GLU A 20 -22.72 14.65 -12.53
C GLU A 20 -22.30 15.88 -11.72
N ASP A 21 -22.42 15.81 -10.38
CA ASP A 21 -22.00 16.80 -9.41
C ASP A 21 -20.52 16.62 -8.96
N ALA A 22 -19.82 15.63 -9.48
CA ALA A 22 -18.43 15.36 -9.14
C ALA A 22 -17.46 15.89 -10.19
N ASP A 23 -16.25 16.22 -9.74
CA ASP A 23 -15.12 16.58 -10.59
C ASP A 23 -14.20 15.37 -10.83
N ILE A 24 -13.60 15.33 -12.03
CA ILE A 24 -12.60 14.34 -12.39
C ILE A 24 -11.23 14.99 -12.51
N GLU A 25 -10.29 14.43 -11.78
CA GLU A 25 -8.87 14.68 -11.92
C GLU A 25 -8.14 13.41 -12.36
N MET A 26 -7.19 13.54 -13.27
CA MET A 26 -6.27 12.46 -13.63
C MET A 26 -4.83 12.91 -13.38
N ALA A 27 -4.06 12.07 -12.73
CA ALA A 27 -2.66 12.36 -12.46
C ALA A 27 -1.81 11.10 -12.59
N VAL A 28 -0.53 11.30 -12.91
CA VAL A 28 0.45 10.22 -12.83
C VAL A 28 0.72 9.91 -11.36
N VAL A 29 0.47 8.68 -10.96
CA VAL A 29 0.74 8.18 -9.62
C VAL A 29 2.00 7.35 -9.66
N ARG A 30 3.03 7.82 -8.98
CA ARG A 30 4.26 7.08 -8.82
C ARG A 30 4.13 6.04 -7.73
N LYS A 31 4.37 4.80 -8.10
CA LYS A 31 4.43 3.65 -7.19
C LYS A 31 5.86 3.30 -6.87
N ASN A 32 6.04 2.36 -5.95
CA ASN A 32 7.36 1.83 -5.63
C ASN A 32 8.11 1.36 -6.87
N ASN A 33 9.42 1.52 -6.82
CA ASN A 33 10.36 1.07 -7.86
C ASN A 33 10.16 1.78 -9.22
N GLY A 34 9.69 3.03 -9.21
CA GLY A 34 9.55 3.85 -10.41
C GLY A 34 8.41 3.43 -11.35
N ILE A 35 7.45 2.64 -10.87
CA ILE A 35 6.25 2.34 -11.65
C ILE A 35 5.36 3.56 -11.67
N GLU A 36 4.98 4.03 -12.84
CA GLU A 36 4.02 5.11 -13.04
C GLU A 36 2.69 4.54 -13.52
N LEU A 37 1.60 4.93 -12.89
CA LEU A 37 0.24 4.54 -13.24
C LEU A 37 -0.62 5.79 -13.41
N CYS A 38 -1.63 5.71 -14.26
CA CYS A 38 -2.62 6.77 -14.40
C CYS A 38 -3.70 6.62 -13.32
N GLY A 39 -3.67 7.51 -12.33
CA GLY A 39 -4.70 7.61 -11.31
C GLY A 39 -5.88 8.46 -11.79
N LEU A 40 -7.08 7.91 -11.67
CA LEU A 40 -8.35 8.61 -11.80
C LEU A 40 -8.88 8.92 -10.40
N TYR A 41 -9.21 10.18 -10.15
CA TYR A 41 -9.81 10.68 -8.92
C TYR A 41 -11.18 11.26 -9.24
N ILE A 42 -12.20 10.82 -8.52
CA ILE A 42 -13.56 11.35 -8.59
C ILE A 42 -13.82 12.05 -7.27
N ARG A 43 -14.04 13.36 -7.30
CA ARG A 43 -14.15 14.21 -6.10
C ARG A 43 -15.50 14.88 -6.04
N ARG A 44 -16.12 14.88 -4.86
CA ARG A 44 -17.26 15.73 -4.51
C ARG A 44 -16.83 16.67 -3.39
N GLU A 45 -17.44 17.86 -3.33
CA GLU A 45 -17.12 18.87 -2.30
C GLU A 45 -17.23 18.34 -0.85
N GLU A 46 -18.13 17.40 -0.62
CA GLU A 46 -18.38 16.82 0.70
C GLU A 46 -17.45 15.65 1.04
N GLU A 47 -16.70 15.10 0.09
CA GLU A 47 -15.84 13.94 0.27
C GLU A 47 -14.42 14.36 0.63
N GLN A 48 -13.96 14.05 1.84
CA GLN A 48 -12.59 14.37 2.30
C GLN A 48 -11.52 13.47 1.67
N ILE A 49 -11.91 12.28 1.23
CA ILE A 49 -11.02 11.28 0.66
C ILE A 49 -11.56 10.86 -0.71
N SER A 50 -10.72 10.92 -1.72
CA SER A 50 -11.01 10.37 -3.04
C SER A 50 -10.12 9.14 -3.27
N PRO A 51 -10.71 7.94 -3.39
CA PRO A 51 -9.92 6.75 -3.70
C PRO A 51 -9.32 6.85 -5.11
N THR A 52 -8.08 6.39 -5.24
CA THR A 52 -7.43 6.31 -6.54
C THR A 52 -7.88 5.06 -7.29
N ILE A 53 -8.29 5.23 -8.55
CA ILE A 53 -8.57 4.14 -9.49
C ILE A 53 -7.48 4.16 -10.56
N TYR A 54 -6.84 3.02 -10.82
CA TYR A 54 -5.73 2.94 -11.78
C TYR A 54 -6.25 2.52 -13.16
N LEU A 55 -6.19 3.42 -14.13
CA LEU A 55 -6.71 3.19 -15.47
C LEU A 55 -5.89 2.19 -16.29
N ASP A 56 -4.64 1.94 -15.92
CA ASP A 56 -3.75 0.99 -16.62
C ASP A 56 -4.33 -0.43 -16.61
N GLU A 57 -4.92 -0.86 -15.50
CA GLU A 57 -5.58 -2.15 -15.39
C GLU A 57 -6.81 -2.24 -16.31
N TYR A 58 -7.65 -1.22 -16.28
CA TYR A 58 -8.84 -1.13 -17.12
C TYR A 58 -8.52 -1.06 -18.61
N TYR A 59 -7.43 -0.38 -18.97
CA TYR A 59 -6.94 -0.39 -20.33
C TYR A 59 -6.52 -1.80 -20.78
N SER A 60 -5.95 -2.59 -19.88
CA SER A 60 -5.62 -4.00 -20.16
C SER A 60 -6.86 -4.86 -20.45
N TYR A 61 -7.98 -4.61 -19.76
CA TYR A 61 -9.27 -5.27 -20.08
C TYR A 61 -9.80 -4.84 -21.42
N TYR A 62 -9.74 -3.54 -21.76
CA TYR A 62 -10.09 -3.03 -23.09
C TYR A 62 -9.27 -3.72 -24.19
N LEU A 63 -7.97 -3.86 -24.02
CA LEU A 63 -7.10 -4.53 -25.00
C LEU A 63 -7.44 -6.02 -25.18
N LYS A 64 -8.03 -6.65 -24.17
CA LYS A 64 -8.55 -8.03 -24.22
C LYS A 64 -9.95 -8.13 -24.85
N GLY A 65 -10.54 -7.01 -25.25
CA GLY A 65 -11.83 -6.95 -25.96
C GLY A 65 -13.05 -6.67 -25.08
N GLU A 66 -12.86 -6.26 -23.82
CA GLU A 66 -14.00 -5.85 -22.97
C GLU A 66 -14.60 -4.55 -23.49
N ALA A 67 -15.94 -4.43 -23.44
CA ALA A 67 -16.65 -3.26 -23.92
C ALA A 67 -16.43 -2.04 -23.01
N LEU A 68 -16.37 -0.85 -23.60
CA LEU A 68 -16.10 0.39 -22.82
C LEU A 68 -17.19 0.69 -21.78
N GLU A 69 -18.42 0.35 -22.06
CA GLU A 69 -19.57 0.50 -21.15
C GLU A 69 -19.42 -0.43 -19.92
N GLU A 70 -18.93 -1.65 -20.10
CA GLU A 70 -18.64 -2.59 -19.01
C GLU A 70 -17.48 -2.09 -18.16
N ILE A 71 -16.45 -1.55 -18.79
CA ILE A 71 -15.30 -0.94 -18.09
C ILE A 71 -15.74 0.25 -17.25
N ILE A 72 -16.59 1.14 -17.78
CA ILE A 72 -17.14 2.26 -17.01
C ILE A 72 -17.93 1.76 -15.81
N THR A 73 -18.74 0.73 -15.98
CA THR A 73 -19.52 0.13 -14.89
C THR A 73 -18.60 -0.40 -13.80
N ARG A 74 -17.55 -1.13 -14.15
CA ARG A 74 -16.55 -1.64 -13.17
C ARG A 74 -15.82 -0.51 -12.44
N ILE A 75 -15.45 0.57 -13.15
CA ILE A 75 -14.81 1.74 -12.52
C ILE A 75 -15.73 2.35 -11.46
N ARG A 76 -17.03 2.48 -11.78
CA ARG A 76 -18.03 3.00 -10.84
C ARG A 76 -18.23 2.08 -9.64
N GLU A 77 -18.34 0.78 -9.86
CA GLU A 77 -18.45 -0.24 -8.81
C GLU A 77 -17.22 -0.23 -7.89
N GLU A 78 -16.02 -0.17 -8.46
CA GLU A 78 -14.79 -0.07 -7.67
C GLU A 78 -14.76 1.21 -6.84
N TYR A 79 -15.18 2.34 -7.42
CA TYR A 79 -15.25 3.61 -6.69
C TYR A 79 -16.23 3.51 -5.52
N GLU A 80 -17.48 3.06 -5.74
CA GLU A 80 -18.49 2.91 -4.69
C GLU A 80 -18.03 1.95 -3.59
N TRP A 81 -17.39 0.86 -3.98
CA TRP A 81 -16.83 -0.09 -3.03
C TRP A 81 -15.72 0.54 -2.18
N LYS A 82 -14.80 1.29 -2.79
CA LYS A 82 -13.72 1.95 -2.05
C LYS A 82 -14.24 3.07 -1.15
N ILE A 83 -15.18 3.88 -1.63
CA ILE A 83 -15.70 5.00 -0.84
C ILE A 83 -16.54 4.49 0.34
N SER A 84 -17.32 3.43 0.17
CA SER A 84 -18.11 2.85 1.26
C SER A 84 -17.26 2.37 2.45
N ARG A 85 -16.02 2.00 2.21
CA ARG A 85 -15.08 1.53 3.25
C ARG A 85 -14.40 2.67 4.01
N VAL A 86 -14.39 3.88 3.45
CA VAL A 86 -13.77 5.05 4.07
C VAL A 86 -14.79 6.09 4.51
N ALA A 87 -16.05 5.98 4.11
CA ALA A 87 -17.11 6.95 4.38
C ALA A 87 -17.39 7.15 5.90
N ASP A 88 -17.22 6.12 6.71
CA ASP A 88 -17.43 6.17 8.17
C ASP A 88 -16.26 6.81 8.93
N TYR A 89 -15.15 7.08 8.23
CA TYR A 89 -13.97 7.66 8.84
C TYR A 89 -13.89 9.16 8.58
N HIS A 90 -14.37 9.95 9.54
CA HIS A 90 -14.06 11.38 9.58
C HIS A 90 -12.61 11.57 10.06
N PHE A 91 -11.67 11.54 9.14
CA PHE A 91 -10.26 11.81 9.46
C PHE A 91 -10.05 13.32 9.58
N ASN A 92 -9.76 13.80 10.77
CA ASN A 92 -9.15 15.11 10.91
C ASN A 92 -7.64 14.95 10.62
N LEU A 93 -7.27 14.99 9.33
CA LEU A 93 -5.87 14.83 8.88
C LEU A 93 -4.99 16.05 9.22
N GLU A 94 -5.58 17.13 9.72
CA GLU A 94 -4.83 18.36 10.08
C GLU A 94 -4.05 18.20 11.40
N LYS A 95 -4.41 17.24 12.24
CA LYS A 95 -3.77 17.02 13.53
C LYS A 95 -3.20 15.64 13.68
N PHE A 96 -1.94 15.58 14.07
CA PHE A 96 -1.22 14.31 14.27
C PHE A 96 -1.90 13.36 15.26
N GLU A 97 -2.46 13.87 16.34
CA GLU A 97 -3.13 13.07 17.38
C GLU A 97 -4.25 12.16 16.85
N TYR A 98 -4.92 12.52 15.75
CA TYR A 98 -5.98 11.71 15.16
C TYR A 98 -5.46 10.61 14.22
N VAL A 99 -4.24 10.73 13.73
CA VAL A 99 -3.62 9.74 12.84
C VAL A 99 -2.47 8.98 13.50
N ARG A 100 -1.99 9.44 14.66
CA ARG A 100 -0.83 8.92 15.38
C ARG A 100 -0.86 7.40 15.52
N ASP A 101 -1.97 6.82 15.97
CA ASP A 101 -2.10 5.38 16.22
C ASP A 101 -2.25 4.54 14.96
N ARG A 102 -2.24 5.19 13.79
CA ARG A 102 -2.33 4.59 12.45
C ARG A 102 -1.07 4.82 11.61
N ILE A 103 -0.07 5.51 12.15
CA ILE A 103 1.21 5.72 11.48
C ILE A 103 2.01 4.42 11.53
N VAL A 104 2.46 3.98 10.38
CA VAL A 104 3.29 2.78 10.19
C VAL A 104 4.47 3.09 9.30
N TYR A 105 5.52 2.29 9.41
CA TYR A 105 6.65 2.38 8.49
C TYR A 105 6.67 1.23 7.50
N ARG A 106 7.39 1.43 6.41
CA ARG A 106 7.80 0.37 5.49
C ARG A 106 9.16 0.64 4.89
N LEU A 107 9.83 -0.43 4.48
CA LEU A 107 11.09 -0.37 3.74
C LEU A 107 10.84 -0.39 2.23
N VAL A 108 11.55 0.46 1.52
CA VAL A 108 11.57 0.51 0.05
C VAL A 108 13.02 0.60 -0.43
N ASN A 109 13.32 0.21 -1.67
CA ASN A 109 14.64 0.41 -2.24
C ASN A 109 14.92 1.90 -2.43
N TYR A 110 16.03 2.41 -1.91
CA TYR A 110 16.36 3.84 -1.93
C TYR A 110 16.53 4.36 -3.36
N GLU A 111 17.37 3.72 -4.17
CA GLU A 111 17.71 4.20 -5.51
C GLU A 111 16.51 4.21 -6.46
N LYS A 112 15.66 3.17 -6.40
CA LYS A 112 14.48 3.06 -7.25
C LYS A 112 13.31 3.97 -6.85
N ASN A 113 13.39 4.61 -5.68
CA ASN A 113 12.33 5.45 -5.15
C ASN A 113 12.77 6.90 -4.90
N LYS A 114 13.94 7.32 -5.39
CA LYS A 114 14.51 8.66 -5.14
C LYS A 114 13.51 9.79 -5.32
N GLU A 115 12.76 9.81 -6.40
CA GLU A 115 11.79 10.86 -6.69
C GLU A 115 10.67 10.94 -5.65
N ILE A 116 10.15 9.79 -5.20
CA ILE A 116 9.13 9.76 -4.13
C ILE A 116 9.74 10.20 -2.80
N LEU A 117 10.99 9.86 -2.56
CA LEU A 117 11.68 10.18 -1.30
C LEU A 117 11.97 11.68 -1.13
N GLU A 118 12.01 12.47 -2.22
CA GLU A 118 12.13 13.93 -2.15
C GLU A 118 10.93 14.58 -1.46
N ASP A 119 9.74 14.00 -1.62
CA ASP A 119 8.48 14.53 -1.11
C ASP A 119 8.02 13.95 0.23
N CYS A 120 8.74 12.98 0.79
CA CYS A 120 8.34 12.32 2.03
C CYS A 120 9.47 12.22 3.07
N PRO A 121 9.14 12.29 4.36
CA PRO A 121 10.09 12.01 5.44
C PRO A 121 10.56 10.56 5.33
N HIS A 122 11.88 10.35 5.38
CA HIS A 122 12.46 9.02 5.30
C HIS A 122 13.79 8.92 6.05
N LEU A 123 14.15 7.70 6.43
CA LEU A 123 15.47 7.37 6.98
C LEU A 123 16.18 6.40 6.04
N ARG A 124 17.40 6.72 5.65
CA ARG A 124 18.19 5.84 4.80
C ARG A 124 18.87 4.74 5.64
N LEU A 125 18.70 3.50 5.23
CA LEU A 125 19.31 2.31 5.79
C LEU A 125 20.01 1.54 4.65
N TYR A 126 21.30 1.75 4.46
CA TYR A 126 22.09 1.17 3.34
C TYR A 126 21.48 1.51 1.97
N ASP A 127 20.98 0.52 1.26
CA ASP A 127 20.31 0.62 -0.04
C ASP A 127 18.76 0.72 0.09
N LEU A 128 18.26 0.76 1.32
CA LEU A 128 16.85 0.91 1.64
C LEU A 128 16.54 2.30 2.19
N ALA A 129 15.27 2.67 2.11
CA ALA A 129 14.69 3.80 2.81
C ALA A 129 13.49 3.33 3.64
N LEU A 130 13.46 3.74 4.91
CA LEU A 130 12.30 3.62 5.77
C LEU A 130 11.42 4.83 5.53
N THR A 131 10.21 4.60 5.03
CA THR A 131 9.18 5.61 4.76
C THR A 131 7.99 5.42 5.68
N PHE A 132 7.16 6.45 5.83
CA PHE A 132 6.01 6.43 6.73
C PHE A 132 4.71 6.51 5.96
N ARG A 133 3.70 5.81 6.46
CA ARG A 133 2.35 5.82 5.91
C ARG A 133 1.34 5.89 7.06
N TRP A 134 0.18 6.44 6.80
CA TRP A 134 -0.95 6.25 7.70
C TRP A 134 -1.97 5.29 7.10
N VAL A 135 -2.53 4.43 7.93
CA VAL A 135 -3.51 3.40 7.56
C VAL A 135 -4.90 4.02 7.58
N ALA A 136 -5.50 4.19 6.42
CA ALA A 136 -6.86 4.68 6.28
C ALA A 136 -7.87 3.59 6.64
N HIS A 137 -7.66 2.39 6.12
CA HIS A 137 -8.51 1.23 6.36
C HIS A 137 -7.70 -0.06 6.31
N SER A 138 -8.08 -1.04 7.14
CA SER A 138 -7.51 -2.40 7.12
C SER A 138 -8.58 -3.40 7.51
N ASP A 139 -8.80 -4.41 6.67
CA ASP A 139 -9.67 -5.55 6.92
C ASP A 139 -9.17 -6.81 6.19
N ASP A 140 -9.96 -7.89 6.22
CA ASP A 140 -9.62 -9.18 5.62
C ASP A 140 -9.46 -9.14 4.09
N ILE A 141 -9.93 -8.08 3.43
CA ILE A 141 -9.89 -7.94 1.96
C ILE A 141 -8.69 -7.12 1.52
N GLY A 142 -8.19 -6.22 2.39
CA GLY A 142 -7.02 -5.41 2.06
C GLY A 142 -6.78 -4.21 2.95
N ILE A 143 -5.72 -3.50 2.62
CA ILE A 143 -5.23 -2.35 3.38
C ILE A 143 -5.15 -1.12 2.47
N SER A 144 -5.79 -0.04 2.92
CA SER A 144 -5.65 1.28 2.30
C SER A 144 -4.73 2.14 3.13
N THR A 145 -3.67 2.65 2.51
CA THR A 145 -2.70 3.51 3.18
C THR A 145 -2.34 4.70 2.30
N ALA A 146 -2.05 5.85 2.91
CA ALA A 146 -1.45 6.99 2.23
C ALA A 146 -0.01 7.24 2.71
N LEU A 147 0.84 7.73 1.81
CA LEU A 147 2.21 8.13 2.13
C LEU A 147 2.16 9.39 2.99
N VAL A 148 2.94 9.43 4.07
CA VAL A 148 3.16 10.67 4.83
C VAL A 148 4.12 11.55 4.04
N THR A 149 3.71 12.77 3.75
CA THR A 149 4.49 13.76 3.01
C THR A 149 5.24 14.72 3.94
N ASN A 150 6.25 15.42 3.40
CA ASN A 150 6.93 16.48 4.13
C ASN A 150 5.98 17.63 4.50
N GLN A 151 4.95 17.86 3.69
CA GLN A 151 3.92 18.86 3.98
C GLN A 151 3.08 18.46 5.20
N GLU A 152 2.64 17.20 5.27
CA GLU A 152 1.88 16.71 6.42
C GLU A 152 2.70 16.79 7.72
N LEU A 153 3.99 16.45 7.67
CA LEU A 153 4.89 16.58 8.83
C LEU A 153 4.95 18.03 9.34
N GLN A 154 4.99 19.01 8.41
CA GLN A 154 4.97 20.44 8.74
C GLN A 154 3.62 20.88 9.32
N VAL A 155 2.50 20.46 8.72
CA VAL A 155 1.14 20.78 9.21
C VAL A 155 0.92 20.22 10.60
N TRP A 156 1.37 19.00 10.84
CA TRP A 156 1.27 18.36 12.16
C TRP A 156 2.20 18.99 13.22
N GLY A 157 3.24 19.71 12.79
CA GLY A 157 4.18 20.37 13.69
C GLY A 157 5.01 19.40 14.54
N ILE A 158 5.23 18.18 14.05
CA ILE A 158 5.97 17.13 14.75
C ILE A 158 7.36 16.92 14.14
N SER A 159 8.25 16.39 14.94
CA SER A 159 9.58 15.97 14.51
C SER A 159 9.58 14.59 13.86
N MET A 160 10.64 14.30 13.08
CA MET A 160 10.90 12.97 12.55
C MET A 160 10.97 11.89 13.66
N ASN A 161 11.48 12.24 14.85
CA ASN A 161 11.56 11.31 15.97
C ASN A 161 10.17 10.94 16.51
N GLU A 162 9.26 11.88 16.62
CA GLU A 162 7.88 11.62 17.05
C GLU A 162 7.14 10.74 16.03
N LEU A 163 7.34 11.01 14.72
CA LEU A 163 6.80 10.17 13.65
C LEU A 163 7.35 8.74 13.71
N LEU A 164 8.66 8.59 13.88
CA LEU A 164 9.33 7.29 14.00
C LEU A 164 8.85 6.51 15.23
N LEU A 165 8.73 7.16 16.38
CA LEU A 165 8.24 6.52 17.60
C LEU A 165 6.83 5.99 17.45
N ALA A 166 5.92 6.79 16.87
CA ALA A 166 4.57 6.34 16.58
C ALA A 166 4.55 5.14 15.62
N ALA A 167 5.32 5.23 14.52
CA ALA A 167 5.38 4.15 13.55
C ALA A 167 5.98 2.86 14.14
N ARG A 168 7.02 2.96 14.99
CA ARG A 168 7.66 1.82 15.65
C ARG A 168 6.71 1.09 16.61
N GLU A 169 5.88 1.84 17.32
CA GLU A 169 4.86 1.29 18.21
C GLU A 169 3.73 0.60 17.42
N ASN A 170 3.26 1.25 16.36
CA ASN A 170 2.06 0.81 15.65
C ASN A 170 2.32 -0.29 14.63
N THR A 171 3.48 -0.29 13.94
CA THR A 171 3.71 -1.21 12.83
C THR A 171 3.60 -2.67 13.25
N PRO A 172 4.26 -3.14 14.34
CA PRO A 172 4.10 -4.52 14.79
C PRO A 172 2.70 -4.85 15.31
N ARG A 173 1.99 -3.85 15.85
CA ARG A 173 0.62 -4.01 16.37
C ARG A 173 -0.40 -4.15 15.27
N LEU A 174 -0.28 -3.34 14.20
CA LEU A 174 -1.19 -3.36 13.05
C LEU A 174 -0.84 -4.43 12.02
N PHE A 175 0.42 -4.84 11.98
CA PHE A 175 0.96 -5.84 11.08
C PHE A 175 1.80 -6.87 11.85
N PRO A 176 1.15 -7.74 12.66
CA PRO A 176 1.86 -8.74 13.45
C PRO A 176 2.73 -9.64 12.57
N VAL A 177 3.86 -10.07 13.12
CA VAL A 177 4.77 -10.95 12.41
C VAL A 177 4.12 -12.29 12.08
N HIS A 178 4.34 -12.76 10.86
CA HIS A 178 3.97 -14.09 10.40
C HIS A 178 5.20 -14.79 9.82
N MET A 179 5.50 -15.96 10.37
CA MET A 179 6.60 -16.83 9.92
C MET A 179 6.02 -18.02 9.20
N ILE A 180 6.49 -18.26 8.00
CA ILE A 180 6.05 -19.38 7.16
C ILE A 180 7.24 -20.29 6.94
N ASP A 181 7.11 -21.56 7.29
CA ASP A 181 8.04 -22.62 6.91
C ASP A 181 7.88 -22.90 5.42
N MET A 182 8.96 -22.78 4.64
CA MET A 182 8.88 -23.00 3.19
C MET A 182 8.53 -24.43 2.83
N ASP A 183 8.96 -25.39 3.61
CA ASP A 183 8.68 -26.80 3.35
C ASP A 183 7.18 -27.10 3.57
N GLU A 184 6.59 -26.52 4.62
CA GLU A 184 5.15 -26.61 4.85
C GLU A 184 4.35 -25.93 3.74
N MET A 185 4.77 -24.74 3.30
CA MET A 185 4.12 -23.99 2.22
C MET A 185 4.15 -24.78 0.90
N ILE A 186 5.28 -25.37 0.56
CA ILE A 186 5.46 -26.18 -0.66
C ILE A 186 4.59 -27.44 -0.59
N ALA A 187 4.54 -28.10 0.58
CA ALA A 187 3.72 -29.27 0.79
C ALA A 187 2.22 -28.94 0.64
N GLN A 188 1.76 -27.81 1.18
CA GLN A 188 0.37 -27.35 1.04
C GLN A 188 0.01 -26.99 -0.40
N ALA A 189 0.96 -26.47 -1.19
CA ALA A 189 0.77 -26.19 -2.62
C ALA A 189 0.70 -27.45 -3.49
N GLY A 190 0.90 -28.64 -2.91
CA GLY A 190 0.87 -29.92 -3.64
C GLY A 190 2.03 -30.07 -4.64
N ILE A 191 3.13 -29.31 -4.47
CA ILE A 191 4.30 -29.42 -5.33
C ILE A 191 5.13 -30.61 -4.86
N PRO A 192 5.33 -31.65 -5.68
CA PRO A 192 6.11 -32.82 -5.30
C PRO A 192 7.60 -32.45 -5.30
N ILE A 193 8.12 -32.00 -4.18
CA ILE A 193 9.54 -31.81 -3.97
C ILE A 193 10.04 -32.95 -3.09
N SER A 194 11.07 -33.65 -3.55
CA SER A 194 11.86 -34.52 -2.72
C SER A 194 12.75 -33.65 -1.84
N LEU A 195 12.30 -33.38 -0.62
CA LEU A 195 13.14 -32.69 0.36
C LEU A 195 14.27 -33.65 0.74
N ASP A 196 15.49 -33.26 0.43
CA ASP A 196 16.68 -33.93 0.93
C ASP A 196 16.77 -33.64 2.43
N GLU A 197 16.94 -34.67 3.26
CA GLU A 197 17.11 -34.52 4.71
C GLU A 197 18.32 -33.63 5.09
N SER A 198 19.19 -33.32 4.11
CA SER A 198 20.30 -32.38 4.23
C SER A 198 19.96 -30.94 3.85
N ALA A 199 18.72 -30.65 3.44
CA ALA A 199 18.33 -29.31 3.03
C ALA A 199 18.38 -28.32 4.22
N ILE A 200 18.91 -27.14 3.95
CA ILE A 200 18.91 -26.04 4.94
C ILE A 200 17.46 -25.56 5.09
N PRO A 201 16.89 -25.54 6.30
CA PRO A 201 15.55 -25.05 6.51
C PRO A 201 15.44 -23.58 6.09
N MET A 202 14.43 -23.26 5.31
CA MET A 202 14.16 -21.89 4.84
C MET A 202 12.83 -21.38 5.38
N TYR A 203 12.79 -20.11 5.76
CA TYR A 203 11.64 -19.47 6.33
C TYR A 203 11.34 -18.16 5.59
N ILE A 204 10.06 -17.88 5.37
CA ILE A 204 9.58 -16.57 4.91
C ILE A 204 9.14 -15.80 6.14
N MET A 205 9.76 -14.63 6.35
CA MET A 205 9.37 -13.70 7.39
C MET A 205 8.54 -12.58 6.78
N THR A 206 7.28 -12.49 7.16
CA THR A 206 6.33 -11.48 6.70
C THR A 206 5.40 -11.08 7.85
N ASN A 207 4.29 -10.43 7.56
CA ASN A 207 3.21 -10.17 8.51
C ASN A 207 1.91 -10.86 8.09
N GLU A 208 0.92 -10.87 8.98
CA GLU A 208 -0.36 -11.54 8.74
C GLU A 208 -1.10 -11.04 7.49
N GLN A 209 -0.85 -9.82 7.05
CA GLN A 209 -1.45 -9.24 5.86
C GLN A 209 -0.61 -9.47 4.58
N GLU A 210 0.54 -10.15 4.70
CA GLU A 210 1.47 -10.46 3.61
C GLU A 210 1.94 -9.24 2.79
N VAL A 211 1.96 -8.05 3.41
CA VAL A 211 2.39 -6.80 2.78
C VAL A 211 3.59 -6.20 3.48
N ASN A 212 4.49 -5.58 2.71
CA ASN A 212 5.68 -4.89 3.25
C ASN A 212 6.54 -5.78 4.18
N GLY A 213 6.64 -7.07 3.92
CA GLY A 213 7.28 -8.08 4.78
C GLY A 213 8.69 -7.71 5.24
N ALA A 214 9.50 -7.04 4.39
CA ALA A 214 10.83 -6.55 4.78
C ALA A 214 10.82 -5.65 6.04
N SER A 215 9.72 -4.99 6.34
CA SER A 215 9.57 -4.14 7.52
C SER A 215 9.64 -4.91 8.84
N VAL A 216 9.32 -6.20 8.82
CA VAL A 216 9.37 -7.10 9.99
C VAL A 216 10.79 -7.23 10.55
N LEU A 217 11.82 -7.06 9.71
CA LEU A 217 13.22 -7.06 10.15
C LEU A 217 13.56 -5.95 11.16
N LEU A 218 12.72 -4.93 11.23
CA LEU A 218 12.88 -3.78 12.15
C LEU A 218 12.03 -3.91 13.42
N TYR A 219 11.27 -5.00 13.57
CA TYR A 219 10.50 -5.22 14.80
C TYR A 219 11.43 -5.62 15.92
N ASP A 220 11.17 -5.08 17.11
CA ASP A 220 11.99 -5.40 18.29
C ASP A 220 11.92 -6.91 18.59
N ASN A 221 13.07 -7.50 18.81
CA ASN A 221 13.27 -8.89 19.25
C ASN A 221 12.76 -10.00 18.30
N VAL A 222 12.25 -9.70 17.11
CA VAL A 222 11.71 -10.73 16.20
C VAL A 222 12.79 -11.72 15.76
N LEU A 223 13.93 -11.21 15.31
CA LEU A 223 15.04 -12.08 14.89
C LEU A 223 15.64 -12.87 16.08
N GLU A 224 15.80 -12.22 17.23
CA GLU A 224 16.30 -12.87 18.43
C GLU A 224 15.35 -13.98 18.90
N SER A 225 14.06 -13.72 18.95
CA SER A 225 13.04 -14.71 19.32
C SER A 225 13.03 -15.90 18.35
N PHE A 226 13.16 -15.64 17.05
CA PHE A 226 13.26 -16.68 16.04
C PHE A 226 14.53 -17.53 16.20
N ALA A 227 15.69 -16.89 16.42
CA ALA A 227 16.95 -17.60 16.65
C ALA A 227 16.87 -18.52 17.88
N LEU A 228 16.27 -18.05 18.98
CA LEU A 228 16.07 -18.82 20.18
C LEU A 228 15.12 -20.02 19.96
N GLU A 229 14.02 -19.79 19.25
CA GLU A 229 13.04 -20.85 18.92
C GLU A 229 13.66 -21.93 18.05
N LYS A 230 14.38 -21.56 17.01
CA LYS A 230 15.00 -22.51 16.07
C LYS A 230 16.37 -23.01 16.53
N LYS A 231 16.90 -22.51 17.64
CA LYS A 231 18.23 -22.85 18.18
C LYS A 231 19.34 -22.66 17.15
N THR A 232 19.28 -21.53 16.43
CA THR A 232 20.22 -21.16 15.37
C THR A 232 20.79 -19.78 15.62
N ASP A 233 21.94 -19.49 15.02
CA ASP A 233 22.53 -18.17 14.98
C ASP A 233 22.28 -17.54 13.59
N PHE A 234 22.07 -16.22 13.55
CA PHE A 234 22.08 -15.47 12.30
C PHE A 234 23.52 -15.09 11.97
N TYR A 235 23.94 -15.42 10.77
CA TYR A 235 25.22 -15.03 10.20
C TYR A 235 25.03 -13.96 9.14
#